data_12e8f77ef0082e40cdf575203e16e2d6
#
_entry.id   12e8f77ef0082e40cdf575203e16e2d6
#
_cell.length_a   1.000
_cell.length_b   1.000
_cell.length_c   1.000
_cell.angle_alpha   90.00
_cell.angle_beta   90.00
_cell.angle_gamma   90.00
#
_symmetry.space_group_name_H-M   'P 1'
#
loop_
_entity.id
_entity.type
_entity.pdbx_description
1 polymer ?
#
loop_
_entity_poly.entity_id
_entity_poly.type
_entity_poly.pdbx_seq_one_letter_code
_entity_poly.pdbx_strand_id
1 'polypeptide(L)'
;MKHFRSKIDFIPVLLLVLAIFLLDTAAMGVAVPAMANVDNLAPFALFFVATFVPVLLLLAAVPVRYHISARELVVRSGLLRWTIPLGDLHRACVVRGVGLAPALSMDRIRLDYQRGERVRSLHISPIDPQVFLACLVDRDKGLGLEDGDVVRHSGPILWF
;
A
#
# COMPACT_ATOMS: atom_id res chain seq x y z
N MET A 1 20.20 9.09 1.67
CA MET A 1 18.97 8.30 1.79
C MET A 1 17.96 9.11 2.57
N LYS A 2 16.76 9.32 2.02
CA LYS A 2 15.66 9.97 2.76
C LYS A 2 14.63 8.90 3.12
N HIS A 3 14.12 8.97 4.34
CA HIS A 3 13.16 8.03 4.91
C HIS A 3 11.82 8.74 5.09
N PHE A 4 10.76 8.14 4.57
CA PHE A 4 9.40 8.64 4.76
C PHE A 4 8.56 7.58 5.45
N ARG A 5 7.64 8.03 6.32
CA ARG A 5 6.65 7.16 6.96
C ARG A 5 5.33 7.27 6.19
N SER A 6 4.53 6.22 6.26
CA SER A 6 3.17 6.24 5.74
C SER A 6 2.26 7.05 6.65
N LYS A 7 1.38 7.83 6.05
CA LYS A 7 0.22 8.42 6.71
C LYS A 7 -0.78 7.30 6.97
N ILE A 8 -1.26 7.20 8.20
CA ILE A 8 -2.31 6.27 8.60
C ILE A 8 -3.50 7.12 9.02
N ASP A 9 -4.58 7.06 8.25
CA ASP A 9 -5.81 7.75 8.60
C ASP A 9 -6.64 6.88 9.55
N PHE A 10 -7.24 7.52 10.54
CA PHE A 10 -8.04 6.86 11.56
C PHE A 10 -9.27 6.14 10.97
N ILE A 11 -9.94 6.73 9.98
CA ILE A 11 -11.18 6.19 9.41
C ILE A 11 -10.98 4.80 8.75
N PRO A 12 -10.01 4.59 7.82
CA PRO A 12 -9.78 3.27 7.24
C PRO A 12 -9.42 2.21 8.27
N VAL A 13 -8.63 2.58 9.28
CA VAL A 13 -8.26 1.66 10.37
C VAL A 13 -9.47 1.29 11.20
N LEU A 14 -10.30 2.27 11.56
CA LEU A 14 -11.54 2.05 12.32
C LEU A 14 -12.51 1.13 11.55
N LEU A 15 -12.70 1.39 10.23
CA LEU A 15 -13.56 0.55 9.39
C LEU A 15 -13.04 -0.89 9.31
N LEU A 16 -11.72 -1.05 9.20
CA LEU A 16 -11.10 -2.39 9.18
C LEU A 16 -11.30 -3.13 10.50
N VAL A 17 -11.07 -2.45 11.63
CA VAL A 17 -11.28 -3.03 12.98
C VAL A 17 -12.76 -3.39 13.17
N LEU A 18 -13.68 -2.52 12.76
CA LEU A 18 -15.12 -2.80 12.80
C LEU A 18 -15.50 -4.01 11.95
N ALA A 19 -14.95 -4.12 10.74
CA ALA A 19 -15.20 -5.26 9.86
C ALA A 19 -14.69 -6.57 10.46
N ILE A 20 -13.51 -6.57 11.07
CA ILE A 20 -12.97 -7.74 11.79
C ILE A 20 -13.89 -8.09 12.96
N PHE A 21 -14.33 -7.11 13.76
CA PHE A 21 -15.22 -7.33 14.90
C PHE A 21 -16.56 -7.93 14.49
N LEU A 22 -17.16 -7.42 13.38
CA LEU A 22 -18.41 -7.96 12.84
C LEU A 22 -18.23 -9.38 12.31
N LEU A 23 -17.11 -9.67 11.66
CA LEU A 23 -16.79 -11.01 11.17
C LEU A 23 -16.63 -11.99 12.33
N ASP A 24 -15.92 -11.61 13.38
CA ASP A 24 -15.73 -12.42 14.59
C ASP A 24 -17.06 -12.68 15.31
N THR A 25 -17.92 -11.67 15.43
CA THR A 25 -19.23 -11.80 16.04
C THR A 25 -20.10 -12.78 15.25
N ALA A 26 -20.09 -12.68 13.92
CA ALA A 26 -20.82 -13.61 13.05
C ALA A 26 -20.27 -15.04 13.16
N ALA A 27 -18.94 -15.20 13.14
CA ALA A 27 -18.30 -16.50 13.29
C ALA A 27 -18.61 -17.15 14.67
N MET A 28 -18.63 -16.33 15.73
CA MET A 28 -19.01 -16.80 17.07
C MET A 28 -20.47 -17.26 17.13
N GLY A 29 -21.38 -16.54 16.47
CA GLY A 29 -22.80 -16.91 16.36
C GLY A 29 -23.03 -18.28 15.73
N VAL A 30 -22.15 -18.69 14.80
CA VAL A 30 -22.16 -20.01 14.18
C VAL A 30 -21.43 -21.05 15.04
N ALA A 31 -20.28 -20.68 15.59
CA ALA A 31 -19.42 -21.60 16.32
C ALA A 31 -20.05 -22.05 17.68
N VAL A 32 -20.64 -21.14 18.44
CA VAL A 32 -21.17 -21.44 19.79
C VAL A 32 -22.28 -22.50 19.77
N PRO A 33 -23.31 -22.43 18.90
CA PRO A 33 -24.31 -23.50 18.82
C PRO A 33 -23.74 -24.85 18.35
N ALA A 34 -22.75 -24.81 17.47
CA ALA A 34 -22.12 -26.00 16.90
C ALA A 34 -21.17 -26.70 17.90
N MET A 35 -20.68 -25.97 18.95
CA MET A 35 -19.89 -26.53 20.04
C MET A 35 -20.66 -27.52 20.91
N ALA A 36 -21.98 -27.51 20.86
CA ALA A 36 -22.79 -28.51 21.54
C ALA A 36 -22.56 -29.96 21.03
N ASN A 37 -22.02 -30.09 19.78
CA ASN A 37 -21.58 -31.37 19.21
C ASN A 37 -20.07 -31.46 19.26
N VAL A 38 -19.52 -32.09 20.29
CA VAL A 38 -18.08 -32.18 20.57
C VAL A 38 -17.29 -32.89 19.48
N ASP A 39 -17.94 -33.67 18.62
CA ASP A 39 -17.29 -34.43 17.54
C ASP A 39 -16.98 -33.60 16.29
N ASN A 40 -17.44 -32.35 16.25
CA ASN A 40 -17.24 -31.51 15.07
C ASN A 40 -16.27 -30.33 15.34
N LEU A 41 -15.03 -30.45 14.92
CA LEU A 41 -14.00 -29.41 15.04
C LEU A 41 -14.10 -28.29 14.00
N ALA A 42 -14.94 -28.43 12.98
CA ALA A 42 -15.03 -27.46 11.88
C ALA A 42 -15.45 -26.04 12.33
N PRO A 43 -16.40 -25.84 13.29
CA PRO A 43 -16.75 -24.51 13.77
C PRO A 43 -15.59 -23.81 14.49
N PHE A 44 -14.79 -24.54 15.24
CA PHE A 44 -13.58 -24.00 15.89
C PHE A 44 -12.55 -23.54 14.85
N ALA A 45 -12.29 -24.38 13.85
CA ALA A 45 -11.35 -24.04 12.78
C ALA A 45 -11.84 -22.80 12.03
N LEU A 46 -13.13 -22.70 11.73
CA LEU A 46 -13.72 -21.52 11.08
C LEU A 46 -13.54 -20.25 11.92
N PHE A 47 -13.81 -20.32 13.22
CA PHE A 47 -13.63 -19.18 14.14
C PHE A 47 -12.16 -18.74 14.18
N PHE A 48 -11.23 -19.67 14.36
CA PHE A 48 -9.79 -19.33 14.36
C PHE A 48 -9.34 -18.71 13.05
N VAL A 49 -9.76 -19.22 11.91
CA VAL A 49 -9.42 -18.67 10.60
C VAL A 49 -10.00 -17.26 10.44
N ALA A 50 -11.28 -17.07 10.81
CA ALA A 50 -11.95 -15.76 10.71
C ALA A 50 -11.27 -14.70 11.58
N THR A 51 -10.77 -15.05 12.76
CA THR A 51 -10.11 -14.14 13.70
C THR A 51 -8.64 -13.89 13.32
N PHE A 52 -7.87 -14.95 13.17
CA PHE A 52 -6.41 -14.85 13.05
C PHE A 52 -5.94 -14.40 11.68
N VAL A 53 -6.61 -14.79 10.59
CA VAL A 53 -6.19 -14.41 9.25
C VAL A 53 -6.25 -12.90 9.01
N PRO A 54 -7.35 -12.18 9.32
CA PRO A 54 -7.40 -10.73 9.17
C PRO A 54 -6.39 -10.00 10.05
N VAL A 55 -6.20 -10.44 11.30
CA VAL A 55 -5.20 -9.86 12.21
C VAL A 55 -3.80 -10.06 11.69
N LEU A 56 -3.47 -11.25 11.18
CA LEU A 56 -2.16 -11.54 10.60
C LEU A 56 -1.90 -10.71 9.34
N LEU A 57 -2.93 -10.55 8.48
CA LEU A 57 -2.85 -9.70 7.29
C LEU A 57 -2.63 -8.24 7.67
N LEU A 58 -3.30 -7.74 8.71
CA LEU A 58 -3.10 -6.39 9.23
C LEU A 58 -1.66 -6.20 9.73
N LEU A 59 -1.16 -7.12 10.55
CA LEU A 59 0.22 -7.10 11.05
C LEU A 59 1.24 -7.21 9.92
N ALA A 60 0.94 -7.96 8.87
CA ALA A 60 1.79 -8.07 7.69
C ALA A 60 1.79 -6.79 6.82
N ALA A 61 0.73 -5.99 6.90
CA ALA A 61 0.60 -4.75 6.13
C ALA A 61 1.25 -3.54 6.82
N VAL A 62 1.38 -3.55 8.14
CA VAL A 62 1.92 -2.42 8.95
C VAL A 62 3.23 -2.85 9.63
N PRO A 63 4.25 -1.98 9.74
CA PRO A 63 4.35 -0.57 9.31
C PRO A 63 4.78 -0.42 7.84
N VAL A 64 4.26 0.64 7.19
CA VAL A 64 4.69 1.02 5.85
C VAL A 64 5.78 2.09 5.93
N ARG A 65 6.90 1.85 5.25
CA ARG A 65 8.05 2.75 5.18
C ARG A 65 8.49 2.92 3.74
N TYR A 66 8.90 4.13 3.39
CA TYR A 66 9.41 4.48 2.07
C TYR A 66 10.85 4.92 2.19
N HIS A 67 11.71 4.39 1.33
CA HIS A 67 13.12 4.74 1.26
C HIS A 67 13.44 5.19 -0.15
N ILE A 68 13.83 6.45 -0.31
CA ILE A 68 14.30 6.95 -1.60
C ILE A 68 15.83 6.97 -1.56
N SER A 69 16.42 6.15 -2.41
CA SER A 69 17.85 6.09 -2.69
C SER A 69 18.18 6.94 -3.94
N ALA A 70 19.44 6.94 -4.36
CA ALA A 70 19.86 7.66 -5.56
C ALA A 70 19.32 7.04 -6.86
N ARG A 71 19.01 5.74 -6.86
CA ARG A 71 18.63 4.99 -8.07
C ARG A 71 17.32 4.23 -7.94
N GLU A 72 16.80 4.06 -6.73
CA GLU A 72 15.63 3.22 -6.48
C GLU A 72 14.74 3.79 -5.39
N LEU A 73 13.45 3.56 -5.52
CA LEU A 73 12.43 3.73 -4.50
C LEU A 73 12.09 2.37 -3.91
N VAL A 74 12.33 2.18 -2.62
CA VAL A 74 11.96 0.98 -1.88
C VAL A 74 10.74 1.27 -1.04
N VAL A 75 9.65 0.56 -1.30
CA VAL A 75 8.42 0.57 -0.51
C VAL A 75 8.39 -0.71 0.30
N ARG A 76 8.37 -0.58 1.62
CA ARG A 76 8.28 -1.70 2.55
C ARG A 76 6.99 -1.60 3.36
N SER A 77 6.15 -2.62 3.26
CA SER A 77 4.89 -2.73 3.99
C SER A 77 4.91 -4.05 4.75
N GLY A 78 5.22 -4.00 6.04
CA GLY A 78 5.42 -5.19 6.86
C GLY A 78 6.41 -6.17 6.24
N LEU A 79 5.90 -7.34 5.82
CA LEU A 79 6.67 -8.40 5.17
C LEU A 79 6.86 -8.19 3.66
N LEU A 80 6.07 -7.31 3.05
CA LEU A 80 6.11 -7.07 1.61
C LEU A 80 7.13 -5.97 1.28
N ARG A 81 7.87 -6.17 0.20
CA ARG A 81 8.86 -5.20 -0.30
C ARG A 81 8.72 -5.03 -1.81
N TRP A 82 8.60 -3.79 -2.22
CA TRP A 82 8.66 -3.39 -3.63
C TRP A 82 9.87 -2.51 -3.85
N THR A 83 10.66 -2.84 -4.85
CA THR A 83 11.78 -2.03 -5.29
C THR A 83 11.48 -1.54 -6.69
N ILE A 84 11.45 -0.24 -6.88
CA ILE A 84 11.15 0.44 -8.14
C ILE A 84 12.38 1.24 -8.51
N PRO A 85 13.09 0.90 -9.60
CA PRO A 85 14.15 1.75 -10.12
C PRO A 85 13.56 3.11 -10.51
N LEU A 86 14.21 4.20 -10.13
CA LEU A 86 13.72 5.55 -10.47
C LEU A 86 13.68 5.75 -11.99
N GLY A 87 14.63 5.13 -12.74
CA GLY A 87 14.63 5.14 -14.19
C GLY A 87 13.39 4.55 -14.85
N ASP A 88 12.70 3.64 -14.17
CA ASP A 88 11.48 2.99 -14.67
C ASP A 88 10.19 3.71 -14.23
N LEU A 89 10.31 4.77 -13.41
CA LEU A 89 9.17 5.56 -12.96
C LEU A 89 8.74 6.51 -14.07
N HIS A 90 7.50 6.39 -14.56
CA HIS A 90 6.94 7.23 -15.61
C HIS A 90 6.15 8.41 -15.05
N ARG A 91 5.33 8.15 -14.04
CA ARG A 91 4.47 9.16 -13.45
C ARG A 91 4.25 8.90 -11.96
N ALA A 92 4.17 9.99 -11.18
CA ALA A 92 3.70 9.96 -9.81
C ALA A 92 2.70 11.09 -9.60
N CYS A 93 1.43 10.75 -9.36
CA CYS A 93 0.34 11.73 -9.21
C CYS A 93 -0.38 11.56 -7.89
N VAL A 94 -0.81 12.69 -7.31
CA VAL A 94 -1.64 12.69 -6.11
C VAL A 94 -3.06 12.32 -6.50
N VAL A 95 -3.59 11.26 -5.90
CA VAL A 95 -4.95 10.78 -6.12
C VAL A 95 -5.68 10.64 -4.80
N ARG A 96 -6.97 10.97 -4.80
CA ARG A 96 -7.86 10.71 -3.68
C ARG A 96 -8.72 9.51 -3.99
N GLY A 97 -8.81 8.57 -3.09
CA GLY A 97 -9.64 7.39 -3.30
C GLY A 97 -9.53 6.36 -2.20
N VAL A 98 -10.56 5.52 -2.11
CA VAL A 98 -10.61 4.34 -1.23
C VAL A 98 -10.26 3.12 -2.07
N GLY A 99 -9.34 2.26 -1.60
CA GLY A 99 -8.99 1.03 -2.30
C GLY A 99 -8.03 0.17 -1.48
N LEU A 100 -7.96 -1.11 -1.82
CA LEU A 100 -7.01 -2.07 -1.25
C LEU A 100 -5.60 -1.78 -1.79
N ALA A 101 -4.88 -0.94 -1.10
CA ALA A 101 -3.47 -0.66 -1.37
C ALA A 101 -2.71 -0.67 -0.04
N PRO A 102 -1.37 -0.81 -0.02
CA PRO A 102 -0.57 -0.69 1.19
C PRO A 102 -0.58 0.72 1.79
N ALA A 103 -1.65 1.47 1.55
CA ALA A 103 -1.87 2.84 1.96
C ALA A 103 -3.17 2.93 2.76
N LEU A 104 -3.08 3.06 4.07
CA LEU A 104 -4.20 3.23 5.00
C LEU A 104 -4.65 4.71 5.08
N SER A 105 -4.57 5.45 3.96
CA SER A 105 -4.96 6.86 3.89
C SER A 105 -5.77 7.14 2.62
N MET A 106 -6.63 8.17 2.69
CA MET A 106 -7.38 8.68 1.53
C MET A 106 -6.51 9.51 0.58
N ASP A 107 -5.47 10.18 1.11
CA ASP A 107 -4.50 10.91 0.30
C ASP A 107 -3.41 9.93 -0.17
N ARG A 108 -3.35 9.67 -1.46
CA ARG A 108 -2.45 8.68 -2.06
C ARG A 108 -1.64 9.28 -3.19
N ILE A 109 -0.47 8.71 -3.41
CA ILE A 109 0.31 8.93 -4.62
C ILE A 109 0.22 7.64 -5.44
N ARG A 110 -0.24 7.74 -6.66
CA ARG A 110 -0.17 6.68 -7.66
C ARG A 110 1.16 6.79 -8.38
N LEU A 111 1.95 5.73 -8.30
CA LEU A 111 3.21 5.56 -8.99
C LEU A 111 3.00 4.63 -10.17
N ASP A 112 3.16 5.13 -11.39
CA ASP A 112 3.11 4.33 -12.60
C ASP A 112 4.55 4.05 -13.04
N TYR A 113 4.94 2.79 -13.08
CA TYR A 113 6.31 2.36 -13.38
C TYR A 113 6.34 1.16 -14.32
N GLN A 114 7.40 1.07 -15.11
CA GLN A 114 7.65 -0.05 -16.00
C GLN A 114 8.21 -1.24 -15.21
N ARG A 115 7.69 -2.43 -15.51
CA ARG A 115 8.27 -3.67 -15.01
C ARG A 115 8.28 -4.71 -16.13
N GLY A 116 9.41 -4.84 -16.80
CA GLY A 116 9.51 -5.58 -18.06
C GLY A 116 8.69 -4.88 -19.14
N GLU A 117 7.83 -5.61 -19.83
CA GLU A 117 6.98 -5.05 -20.90
C GLU A 117 5.67 -4.42 -20.41
N ARG A 118 5.40 -4.44 -19.10
CA ARG A 118 4.12 -3.98 -18.55
C ARG A 118 4.29 -2.77 -17.64
N VAL A 119 3.40 -1.80 -17.81
CA VAL A 119 3.25 -0.70 -16.86
C VAL A 119 2.42 -1.20 -15.68
N ARG A 120 2.92 -0.95 -14.47
CA ARG A 120 2.23 -1.26 -13.21
C ARG A 120 2.03 -0.01 -12.41
N SER A 121 0.94 0.02 -11.66
CA SER A 121 0.62 1.11 -10.73
C SER A 121 0.74 0.61 -9.30
N LEU A 122 1.40 1.41 -8.45
CA LEU A 122 1.47 1.20 -7.01
C LEU A 122 0.95 2.44 -6.30
N HIS A 123 0.06 2.26 -5.33
CA HIS A 123 -0.46 3.35 -4.51
C HIS A 123 0.27 3.39 -3.17
N ILE A 124 0.76 4.56 -2.82
CA ILE A 124 1.46 4.83 -1.55
C ILE A 124 0.85 6.06 -0.87
N SER A 125 1.03 6.20 0.43
CA SER A 125 0.54 7.35 1.22
C SER A 125 1.63 7.89 2.13
N PRO A 126 2.60 8.64 1.61
CA PRO A 126 3.57 9.31 2.47
C PRO A 126 2.89 10.41 3.29
N ILE A 127 3.43 10.73 4.48
CA ILE A 127 2.90 11.77 5.37
C ILE A 127 2.83 13.11 4.65
N ASP A 128 3.88 13.45 3.89
CA ASP A 128 4.00 14.69 3.13
C ASP A 128 4.14 14.38 1.64
N PRO A 129 3.02 14.28 0.88
CA PRO A 129 3.04 13.93 -0.54
C PRO A 129 3.90 14.88 -1.38
N GLN A 130 3.82 16.19 -1.13
CA GLN A 130 4.57 17.20 -1.90
C GLN A 130 6.09 17.10 -1.66
N VAL A 131 6.50 16.93 -0.40
CA VAL A 131 7.92 16.74 -0.06
C VAL A 131 8.45 15.43 -0.65
N PHE A 132 7.61 14.39 -0.70
CA PHE A 132 7.97 13.12 -1.31
C PHE A 132 8.18 13.26 -2.82
N LEU A 133 7.25 13.92 -3.54
CA LEU A 133 7.35 14.17 -4.99
C LEU A 133 8.56 15.04 -5.32
N ALA A 134 8.78 16.13 -4.58
CA ALA A 134 9.96 16.97 -4.74
C ALA A 134 11.27 16.18 -4.55
N CYS A 135 11.29 15.23 -3.59
CA CYS A 135 12.44 14.38 -3.36
C CYS A 135 12.68 13.39 -4.52
N LEU A 136 11.64 12.92 -5.22
CA LEU A 136 11.79 12.08 -6.40
C LEU A 136 12.46 12.86 -7.54
N VAL A 137 12.00 14.09 -7.80
CA VAL A 137 12.57 14.97 -8.84
C VAL A 137 14.02 15.35 -8.51
N ASP A 138 14.35 15.61 -7.24
CA ASP A 138 15.74 15.90 -6.81
C ASP A 138 16.69 14.73 -7.08
N ARG A 139 16.18 13.49 -7.03
CA ARG A 139 16.99 12.27 -7.20
C ARG A 139 17.14 11.82 -8.65
N ASP A 140 16.17 12.07 -9.49
CA ASP A 140 16.22 11.73 -10.91
C ASP A 140 15.89 12.97 -11.76
N LYS A 141 16.91 13.52 -12.40
CA LYS A 141 16.79 14.71 -13.27
C LYS A 141 15.92 14.47 -14.52
N GLY A 142 15.62 13.22 -14.83
CA GLY A 142 14.67 12.86 -15.90
C GLY A 142 13.21 13.04 -15.48
N LEU A 143 12.95 13.30 -14.19
CA LEU A 143 11.62 13.58 -13.66
C LEU A 143 11.43 15.09 -13.52
N GLY A 144 10.28 15.61 -13.92
CA GLY A 144 9.86 16.99 -13.71
C GLY A 144 8.57 17.09 -12.94
N LEU A 145 8.35 18.22 -12.28
CA LEU A 145 7.09 18.50 -11.58
C LEU A 145 6.21 19.36 -12.51
N GLU A 146 5.06 18.82 -12.92
CA GLU A 146 4.06 19.48 -13.76
C GLU A 146 2.72 19.43 -13.06
N ASP A 147 2.08 20.57 -12.82
CA ASP A 147 0.77 20.70 -12.17
C ASP A 147 0.62 19.95 -10.84
N GLY A 148 1.73 19.79 -10.10
CA GLY A 148 1.75 19.04 -8.83
C GLY A 148 1.95 17.53 -8.98
N ASP A 149 2.03 17.03 -10.20
CA ASP A 149 2.37 15.64 -10.53
C ASP A 149 3.85 15.56 -10.96
N VAL A 150 4.48 14.42 -10.73
CA VAL A 150 5.79 14.11 -11.28
C VAL A 150 5.62 13.31 -12.55
N VAL A 151 6.22 13.80 -13.63
CA VAL A 151 6.18 13.16 -14.94
C VAL A 151 7.62 12.99 -15.45
N ARG A 152 7.88 11.89 -16.13
CA ARG A 152 9.16 11.69 -16.80
C ARG A 152 9.19 12.47 -18.10
N HIS A 153 10.12 13.39 -18.20
CA HIS A 153 10.43 14.02 -19.48
C HIS A 153 11.13 12.97 -20.35
N SER A 154 10.46 12.53 -21.38
CA SER A 154 11.12 11.82 -22.48
C SER A 154 12.12 12.82 -23.07
N GLY A 155 13.43 12.55 -22.96
CA GLY A 155 14.42 13.36 -23.62
C GLY A 155 14.08 13.47 -25.12
N PRO A 156 14.57 14.48 -25.84
CA PRO A 156 14.26 14.64 -27.23
C PRO A 156 14.58 13.32 -27.96
N ILE A 157 13.57 12.75 -28.60
CA ILE A 157 13.77 11.63 -29.52
C ILE A 157 14.61 12.20 -30.64
N LEU A 158 15.92 12.00 -30.56
CA LEU A 158 16.80 12.29 -31.69
C LEU A 158 16.45 11.30 -32.80
N TRP A 159 15.62 11.75 -33.73
CA TRP A 159 15.42 11.08 -34.99
C TRP A 159 16.70 11.23 -35.77
N PHE A 160 17.55 10.22 -35.78
CA PHE A 160 18.58 10.04 -36.78
C PHE A 160 18.12 8.97 -37.76
#